data_bdd8bcd38ddf00b812a5ab1374c32703
#
_entry.id   bdd8bcd38ddf00b812a5ab1374c32703
#
_cell.length_a   1.000
_cell.length_b   1.000
_cell.length_c   1.000
_cell.angle_alpha   90.00
_cell.angle_beta   90.00
_cell.angle_gamma   90.00
#
_symmetry.space_group_name_H-M   'P 1'
#
loop_
_entity.id
_entity.type
_entity.pdbx_description
1 polymer ?
#
loop_
_entity_poly.entity_id
_entity_poly.type
_entity_poly.pdbx_seq_one_letter_code
_entity_poly.pdbx_strand_id
1 'polypeptide(L)'
;EMEHFDTHMLLGPGMNIHRNPLCGRNFEYFSEDPYLTGKMAAAMVRGVQSTGRSACVKHFACNNQERFRNRNDSQVSERALREIYLKGFEIAIKEAKPLAVMTSYNKVNGVWSHYHYELATEILRNEWGYDGLVITDWWMQEGESREFPNLRNDAVRVRAQVDVLMPGVIGEEGDLSARTLVSSLRDPDGVTRGEAQRCALNVIRFIERVMHATGKA
;
A
#
# COMPACT_ATOMS: atom_id res chain seq x y z
N GLU A 1 3.87 23.08 2.65
CA GLU A 1 4.99 22.55 1.81
C GLU A 1 4.45 21.88 0.54
N MET A 2 3.56 20.88 0.62
CA MET A 2 3.01 20.19 -0.57
C MET A 2 2.44 21.16 -1.60
N GLU A 3 1.72 22.16 -1.15
CA GLU A 3 1.16 23.23 -1.99
C GLU A 3 2.25 24.07 -2.66
N HIS A 4 3.28 24.41 -1.91
CA HIS A 4 4.43 25.16 -2.40
C HIS A 4 5.22 24.40 -3.48
N PHE A 5 5.38 23.10 -3.34
CA PHE A 5 6.09 22.25 -4.30
C PHE A 5 5.18 21.61 -5.35
N ASP A 6 3.91 21.98 -5.37
CA ASP A 6 2.88 21.43 -6.27
C ASP A 6 2.84 19.89 -6.29
N THR A 7 3.04 19.28 -5.14
CA THR A 7 2.95 17.82 -4.99
C THR A 7 1.52 17.40 -4.70
N HIS A 8 1.06 16.31 -5.29
CA HIS A 8 -0.33 15.86 -5.19
C HIS A 8 -0.56 14.79 -4.12
N MET A 9 0.50 14.03 -3.77
CA MET A 9 0.43 12.97 -2.78
C MET A 9 1.62 13.06 -1.82
N LEU A 10 1.33 13.08 -0.51
CA LEU A 10 2.32 12.83 0.53
C LEU A 10 2.45 11.32 0.75
N LEU A 11 3.67 10.79 0.64
CA LEU A 11 3.96 9.39 1.00
C LEU A 11 4.08 9.26 2.52
N GLY A 12 2.97 9.41 3.19
CA GLY A 12 2.84 9.45 4.64
C GLY A 12 1.39 9.68 5.11
N PRO A 13 1.14 9.49 6.40
CA PRO A 13 2.08 9.14 7.45
C PRO A 13 2.55 7.68 7.41
N GLY A 14 3.78 7.43 7.89
CA GLY A 14 4.20 6.12 8.35
C GLY A 14 3.48 5.80 9.67
N MET A 15 2.93 4.59 9.80
CA MET A 15 2.09 4.27 10.94
C MET A 15 2.20 2.83 11.44
N ASN A 16 3.28 2.14 11.12
CA ASN A 16 3.56 0.86 11.73
C ASN A 16 3.86 1.06 13.24
N ILE A 17 3.52 0.11 14.06
CA ILE A 17 3.75 0.24 15.51
C ILE A 17 5.22 0.08 15.88
N HIS A 18 5.66 0.74 16.96
CA HIS A 18 6.98 0.60 17.54
C HIS A 18 7.13 -0.77 18.24
N ARG A 19 7.33 -1.83 17.45
CA ARG A 19 7.43 -3.19 17.95
C ARG A 19 8.79 -3.48 18.59
N ASN A 20 9.85 -2.89 18.01
CA ASN A 20 11.23 -3.05 18.48
C ASN A 20 11.89 -1.67 18.46
N PRO A 21 12.51 -1.22 19.59
CA PRO A 21 13.19 0.08 19.65
C PRO A 21 14.35 0.22 18.65
N LEU A 22 14.91 -0.88 18.18
CA LEU A 22 15.99 -0.91 17.18
C LEU A 22 15.48 -0.87 15.73
N CYS A 23 14.18 -0.75 15.49
CA CYS A 23 13.65 -0.57 14.13
C CYS A 23 14.09 0.78 13.58
N GLY A 24 14.81 0.77 12.46
CA GLY A 24 15.42 1.96 11.86
C GLY A 24 14.44 3.03 11.36
N ARG A 25 13.13 2.76 11.34
CA ARG A 25 12.07 3.67 10.90
C ARG A 25 11.12 4.13 12.01
N ASN A 26 11.42 3.84 13.27
CA ASN A 26 10.60 4.32 14.39
C ASN A 26 10.50 5.86 14.43
N PHE A 27 11.49 6.58 13.89
CA PHE A 27 11.48 8.04 13.83
C PHE A 27 10.32 8.63 13.02
N GLU A 28 9.75 7.89 12.08
CA GLU A 28 8.62 8.33 11.25
C GLU A 28 7.27 7.72 11.68
N TYR A 29 7.28 6.83 12.67
CA TYR A 29 6.09 6.17 13.21
C TYR A 29 5.65 6.84 14.52
N PHE A 30 4.42 6.60 14.97
CA PHE A 30 3.85 7.35 16.09
C PHE A 30 4.05 6.70 17.46
N SER A 31 3.71 5.42 17.60
CA SER A 31 3.64 4.76 18.91
C SER A 31 3.72 3.24 18.81
N GLU A 32 3.93 2.58 19.96
CA GLU A 32 3.71 1.16 20.14
C GLU A 32 2.22 0.81 20.35
N ASP A 33 1.42 1.80 20.77
CA ASP A 33 -0.03 1.66 20.95
C ASP A 33 -0.74 1.83 19.61
N PRO A 34 -1.47 0.80 19.13
CA PRO A 34 -2.16 0.86 17.86
C PRO A 34 -3.33 1.87 17.84
N TYR A 35 -3.98 2.11 18.98
CA TYR A 35 -5.05 3.10 19.08
C TYR A 35 -4.50 4.52 18.92
N LEU A 36 -3.45 4.85 19.70
CA LEU A 36 -2.79 6.15 19.60
C LEU A 36 -2.23 6.37 18.18
N THR A 37 -1.55 5.36 17.62
CA THR A 37 -1.04 5.39 16.24
C THR A 37 -2.16 5.68 15.23
N GLY A 38 -3.29 4.99 15.34
CA GLY A 38 -4.44 5.19 14.46
C GLY A 38 -5.04 6.59 14.55
N LYS A 39 -5.20 7.12 15.77
CA LYS A 39 -5.74 8.48 16.00
C LYS A 39 -4.80 9.58 15.49
N MET A 40 -3.51 9.45 15.73
CA MET A 40 -2.48 10.38 15.22
C MET A 40 -2.44 10.35 13.68
N ALA A 41 -2.42 9.16 13.10
CA ALA A 41 -2.46 9.01 11.65
C ALA A 41 -3.74 9.60 11.04
N ALA A 42 -4.90 9.33 11.63
CA ALA A 42 -6.16 9.89 11.16
C ALA A 42 -6.18 11.43 11.24
N ALA A 43 -5.62 12.01 12.29
CA ALA A 43 -5.50 13.46 12.41
C ALA A 43 -4.58 14.05 11.33
N MET A 44 -3.43 13.42 11.08
CA MET A 44 -2.50 13.84 10.03
C MET A 44 -3.11 13.71 8.63
N VAL A 45 -3.80 12.60 8.34
CA VAL A 45 -4.52 12.41 7.07
C VAL A 45 -5.53 13.54 6.84
N ARG A 46 -6.37 13.86 7.84
CA ARG A 46 -7.33 14.97 7.73
C ARG A 46 -6.63 16.31 7.48
N GLY A 47 -5.51 16.57 8.18
CA GLY A 47 -4.73 17.80 7.99
C GLY A 47 -4.14 17.91 6.59
N VAL A 48 -3.56 16.84 6.06
CA VAL A 48 -3.03 16.82 4.69
C VAL A 48 -4.17 16.97 3.68
N GLN A 49 -5.25 16.22 3.81
CA GLN A 49 -6.34 16.21 2.84
C GLN A 49 -7.20 17.49 2.88
N SER A 50 -7.17 18.27 3.97
CA SER A 50 -7.83 19.57 4.02
C SER A 50 -7.23 20.62 3.06
N THR A 51 -6.03 20.36 2.54
CA THR A 51 -5.39 21.20 1.50
C THR A 51 -5.70 20.73 0.07
N GLY A 52 -6.59 19.75 -0.11
CA GLY A 52 -6.87 19.14 -1.41
C GLY A 52 -5.81 18.12 -1.87
N ARG A 53 -4.77 17.86 -1.07
CA ARG A 53 -3.72 16.89 -1.38
C ARG A 53 -4.03 15.52 -0.80
N SER A 54 -3.43 14.47 -1.35
CA SER A 54 -3.60 13.11 -0.85
C SER A 54 -2.60 12.78 0.25
N ALA A 55 -3.05 12.08 1.30
CA ALA A 55 -2.19 11.30 2.17
C ALA A 55 -2.13 9.84 1.68
N CYS A 56 -0.96 9.20 1.84
CA CYS A 56 -0.73 7.80 1.55
C CYS A 56 -0.22 7.11 2.81
N VAL A 57 -1.11 6.49 3.59
CA VAL A 57 -0.73 5.79 4.83
C VAL A 57 0.11 4.56 4.52
N LYS A 58 1.16 4.31 5.32
CA LYS A 58 2.16 3.29 5.05
C LYS A 58 2.76 2.72 6.33
N HIS A 59 3.33 1.51 6.30
CA HIS A 59 3.39 0.53 5.22
C HIS A 59 2.46 -0.63 5.56
N PHE A 60 1.52 -0.92 4.73
CA PHE A 60 0.46 -1.91 4.97
C PHE A 60 0.90 -3.30 4.50
N ALA A 61 1.26 -4.26 5.41
CA ALA A 61 1.27 -4.14 6.84
C ALA A 61 2.51 -4.82 7.48
N CYS A 62 2.64 -4.66 8.80
CA CYS A 62 3.64 -5.36 9.61
C CYS A 62 5.10 -5.04 9.28
N ASN A 63 5.41 -3.85 8.76
CA ASN A 63 6.79 -3.40 8.56
C ASN A 63 7.39 -2.88 9.87
N ASN A 64 7.71 -3.78 10.79
CA ASN A 64 8.22 -3.46 12.13
C ASN A 64 9.71 -3.77 12.30
N GLN A 65 10.39 -4.07 11.19
CA GLN A 65 11.82 -4.36 11.13
C GLN A 65 12.39 -3.91 9.78
N GLU A 66 13.49 -3.14 9.82
CA GLU A 66 14.18 -2.68 8.60
C GLU A 66 15.31 -3.62 8.16
N ARG A 67 15.93 -4.35 9.11
CA ARG A 67 16.96 -5.31 8.77
C ARG A 67 16.38 -6.43 7.91
N PHE A 68 16.92 -6.58 6.69
CA PHE A 68 16.44 -7.57 5.70
C PHE A 68 14.94 -7.42 5.35
N ARG A 69 14.40 -6.21 5.38
CA ARG A 69 12.97 -5.94 5.15
C ARG A 69 12.42 -6.58 3.87
N ASN A 70 13.23 -6.69 2.81
CA ASN A 70 12.86 -7.34 1.55
C ASN A 70 12.88 -8.88 1.61
N ARG A 71 13.24 -9.49 2.74
CA ARG A 71 13.27 -10.95 2.96
C ARG A 71 12.58 -11.36 4.24
N ASN A 72 12.16 -10.37 5.04
CA ASN A 72 11.50 -10.61 6.31
C ASN A 72 10.11 -11.21 6.09
N ASP A 73 9.75 -12.14 6.97
CA ASP A 73 8.40 -12.71 7.04
C ASP A 73 7.86 -12.48 8.46
N SER A 74 6.91 -11.58 8.58
CA SER A 74 6.25 -11.24 9.84
C SER A 74 5.25 -12.32 10.20
N GLN A 75 5.68 -13.29 11.02
CA GLN A 75 4.82 -14.35 11.52
C GLN A 75 3.94 -13.82 12.65
N VAL A 76 2.64 -13.83 12.46
CA VAL A 76 1.68 -13.22 13.37
C VAL A 76 0.38 -14.01 13.42
N SER A 77 -0.19 -14.22 14.62
CA SER A 77 -1.53 -14.82 14.73
C SER A 77 -2.60 -13.87 14.21
N GLU A 78 -3.71 -14.40 13.71
CA GLU A 78 -4.84 -13.61 13.21
C GLU A 78 -5.33 -12.58 14.23
N ARG A 79 -5.43 -12.97 15.50
CA ARG A 79 -5.82 -12.08 16.57
C ARG A 79 -4.85 -10.91 16.74
N ALA A 80 -3.54 -11.19 16.81
CA ALA A 80 -2.53 -10.15 16.96
C ALA A 80 -2.46 -9.25 15.71
N LEU A 81 -2.61 -9.84 14.52
CA LEU A 81 -2.68 -9.10 13.27
C LEU A 81 -3.79 -8.03 13.32
N ARG A 82 -5.01 -8.44 13.67
CA ARG A 82 -6.18 -7.54 13.68
C ARG A 82 -6.19 -6.58 14.86
N GLU A 83 -5.86 -7.03 16.07
CA GLU A 83 -5.95 -6.19 17.27
C GLU A 83 -4.78 -5.23 17.45
N ILE A 84 -3.62 -5.52 16.85
CA ILE A 84 -2.39 -4.74 17.03
C ILE A 84 -1.92 -4.14 15.70
N TYR A 85 -1.50 -4.99 14.74
CA TYR A 85 -0.76 -4.51 13.57
C TYR A 85 -1.65 -3.82 12.53
N LEU A 86 -2.90 -4.22 12.39
CA LEU A 86 -3.88 -3.63 11.49
C LEU A 86 -4.76 -2.59 12.16
N LYS A 87 -4.88 -2.60 13.50
CA LYS A 87 -5.82 -1.74 14.23
C LYS A 87 -5.61 -0.25 13.96
N GLY A 88 -4.37 0.21 13.93
CA GLY A 88 -4.06 1.60 13.59
C GLY A 88 -4.53 1.97 12.19
N PHE A 89 -4.29 1.10 11.21
CA PHE A 89 -4.75 1.29 9.82
C PHE A 89 -6.28 1.30 9.74
N GLU A 90 -6.95 0.37 10.40
CA GLU A 90 -8.43 0.34 10.46
C GLU A 90 -9.00 1.68 10.93
N ILE A 91 -8.45 2.23 12.02
CA ILE A 91 -8.87 3.53 12.58
C ILE A 91 -8.64 4.64 11.55
N ALA A 92 -7.45 4.72 10.97
CA ALA A 92 -7.13 5.76 9.98
C ALA A 92 -8.02 5.68 8.74
N ILE A 93 -8.27 4.47 8.22
CA ILE A 93 -9.14 4.23 7.06
C ILE A 93 -10.58 4.64 7.35
N LYS A 94 -11.15 4.17 8.46
CA LYS A 94 -12.56 4.42 8.79
C LYS A 94 -12.83 5.87 9.21
N GLU A 95 -11.90 6.50 9.92
CA GLU A 95 -12.12 7.85 10.47
C GLU A 95 -11.65 8.99 9.56
N ALA A 96 -10.64 8.76 8.73
CA ALA A 96 -10.02 9.84 7.93
C ALA A 96 -10.02 9.58 6.42
N LYS A 97 -10.31 8.35 5.99
CA LYS A 97 -10.42 7.98 4.57
C LYS A 97 -9.23 8.48 3.73
N PRO A 98 -7.99 8.04 4.04
CA PRO A 98 -6.84 8.42 3.22
C PRO A 98 -7.07 8.05 1.76
N LEU A 99 -6.68 8.92 0.83
CA LEU A 99 -6.89 8.66 -0.59
C LEU A 99 -5.96 7.59 -1.16
N ALA A 100 -4.84 7.31 -0.47
CA ALA A 100 -3.91 6.27 -0.86
C ALA A 100 -3.42 5.43 0.34
N VAL A 101 -3.07 4.18 0.06
CA VAL A 101 -2.41 3.22 0.97
C VAL A 101 -1.23 2.60 0.26
N MET A 102 -0.08 2.51 0.93
CA MET A 102 1.12 1.86 0.41
C MET A 102 1.35 0.51 1.11
N THR A 103 1.54 -0.54 0.33
CA THR A 103 1.90 -1.86 0.87
C THR A 103 3.33 -1.88 1.42
N SER A 104 3.65 -2.87 2.24
CA SER A 104 4.99 -3.01 2.81
C SER A 104 5.90 -3.94 2.00
N TYR A 105 7.21 -3.91 2.29
CA TYR A 105 8.19 -4.80 1.65
C TYR A 105 8.11 -6.25 2.11
N ASN A 106 7.79 -6.47 3.39
CA ASN A 106 7.87 -7.77 4.05
C ASN A 106 6.74 -8.70 3.64
N LYS A 107 6.93 -9.98 3.92
CA LYS A 107 5.84 -10.95 3.97
C LYS A 107 5.04 -10.81 5.27
N VAL A 108 3.80 -11.23 5.21
CA VAL A 108 2.95 -11.51 6.37
C VAL A 108 2.47 -12.95 6.25
N ASN A 109 2.85 -13.79 7.22
CA ASN A 109 2.51 -15.21 7.25
C ASN A 109 2.82 -15.95 5.92
N GLY A 110 4.00 -15.67 5.35
CA GLY A 110 4.49 -16.32 4.15
C GLY A 110 4.14 -15.63 2.83
N VAL A 111 3.21 -14.66 2.82
CA VAL A 111 2.78 -13.97 1.59
C VAL A 111 3.29 -12.52 1.59
N TRP A 112 3.90 -12.09 0.49
CA TRP A 112 4.33 -10.71 0.32
C TRP A 112 3.16 -9.74 0.43
N SER A 113 3.27 -8.66 1.20
CA SER A 113 2.17 -7.72 1.44
C SER A 113 1.53 -7.19 0.15
N HIS A 114 2.33 -6.98 -0.90
CA HIS A 114 1.86 -6.52 -2.21
C HIS A 114 1.27 -7.63 -3.10
N TYR A 115 1.27 -8.88 -2.64
CA TYR A 115 0.59 -10.04 -3.25
C TYR A 115 -0.58 -10.53 -2.40
N HIS A 116 -0.76 -9.96 -1.23
CA HIS A 116 -1.62 -10.50 -0.19
C HIS A 116 -3.08 -10.13 -0.43
N TYR A 117 -3.80 -11.02 -1.13
CA TYR A 117 -5.21 -10.82 -1.46
C TYR A 117 -6.06 -10.58 -0.21
N GLU A 118 -5.84 -11.36 0.86
CA GLU A 118 -6.57 -11.20 2.11
C GLU A 118 -6.36 -9.80 2.74
N LEU A 119 -5.11 -9.31 2.78
CA LEU A 119 -4.84 -7.97 3.32
C LEU A 119 -5.45 -6.87 2.44
N ALA A 120 -5.16 -6.87 1.14
CA ALA A 120 -5.51 -5.77 0.26
C ALA A 120 -6.96 -5.83 -0.24
N THR A 121 -7.52 -7.01 -0.43
CA THR A 121 -8.89 -7.17 -0.91
C THR A 121 -9.87 -7.44 0.22
N GLU A 122 -9.69 -8.53 0.97
CA GLU A 122 -10.71 -8.91 1.96
C GLU A 122 -10.73 -7.93 3.14
N ILE A 123 -9.61 -7.66 3.76
CA ILE A 123 -9.57 -6.80 4.95
C ILE A 123 -9.72 -5.32 4.56
N LEU A 124 -8.82 -4.82 3.70
CA LEU A 124 -8.80 -3.39 3.40
C LEU A 124 -10.04 -2.94 2.64
N ARG A 125 -10.38 -3.62 1.52
CA ARG A 125 -11.48 -3.16 0.67
C ARG A 125 -12.85 -3.69 1.10
N ASN A 126 -12.98 -5.00 1.37
CA ASN A 126 -14.28 -5.58 1.67
C ASN A 126 -14.74 -5.31 3.11
N GLU A 127 -13.90 -5.60 4.13
CA GLU A 127 -14.29 -5.41 5.52
C GLU A 127 -14.28 -3.94 5.95
N TRP A 128 -13.27 -3.16 5.52
CA TRP A 128 -13.18 -1.75 5.93
C TRP A 128 -13.81 -0.78 4.95
N GLY A 129 -14.23 -1.23 3.76
CA GLY A 129 -14.89 -0.43 2.75
C GLY A 129 -13.97 0.58 2.09
N TYR A 130 -12.68 0.27 1.95
CA TYR A 130 -11.71 1.18 1.36
C TYR A 130 -11.85 1.25 -0.17
N ASP A 131 -12.06 2.45 -0.70
CA ASP A 131 -12.26 2.74 -2.11
C ASP A 131 -11.15 3.61 -2.75
N GLY A 132 -10.06 3.84 -2.00
CA GLY A 132 -8.92 4.62 -2.45
C GLY A 132 -7.89 3.81 -3.25
N LEU A 133 -6.80 4.50 -3.61
CA LEU A 133 -5.68 3.94 -4.35
C LEU A 133 -4.81 3.05 -3.45
N VAL A 134 -4.38 1.90 -3.96
CA VAL A 134 -3.36 1.06 -3.31
C VAL A 134 -2.11 1.03 -4.20
N ILE A 135 -0.98 1.41 -3.64
CA ILE A 135 0.31 1.40 -4.33
C ILE A 135 1.30 0.46 -3.65
N THR A 136 2.29 -0.04 -4.39
CA THR A 136 3.42 -0.74 -3.76
C THR A 136 4.38 0.26 -3.11
N ASP A 137 5.24 -0.23 -2.22
CA ASP A 137 6.50 0.47 -1.93
C ASP A 137 7.42 0.43 -3.17
N TRP A 138 8.56 1.14 -3.14
CA TRP A 138 9.47 1.29 -4.29
C TRP A 138 10.36 0.08 -4.50
N TRP A 139 10.63 -0.26 -5.78
CA TRP A 139 11.55 -1.34 -6.16
C TRP A 139 11.30 -2.62 -5.37
N MET A 140 10.06 -3.11 -5.41
CA MET A 140 9.72 -4.38 -4.79
C MET A 140 10.57 -5.49 -5.41
N GLN A 141 11.62 -5.87 -4.69
CA GLN A 141 12.62 -6.81 -5.17
C GLN A 141 12.06 -8.24 -5.26
N GLU A 142 12.74 -9.01 -6.09
CA GLU A 142 12.51 -10.45 -6.21
C GLU A 142 12.67 -11.11 -4.84
N GLY A 143 11.71 -11.92 -4.50
CA GLY A 143 11.73 -12.76 -3.33
C GLY A 143 10.89 -13.98 -3.60
N GLU A 144 11.20 -15.06 -2.95
CA GLU A 144 10.42 -16.27 -3.03
C GLU A 144 9.44 -16.31 -1.87
N SER A 145 8.20 -16.67 -2.14
CA SER A 145 7.27 -17.14 -1.13
C SER A 145 6.85 -18.56 -1.45
N ARG A 146 6.41 -19.28 -0.42
CA ARG A 146 5.96 -20.68 -0.60
C ARG A 146 4.80 -20.78 -1.59
N GLU A 147 3.92 -19.79 -1.59
CA GLU A 147 2.74 -19.74 -2.44
C GLU A 147 3.05 -19.13 -3.82
N PHE A 148 3.98 -18.18 -3.85
CA PHE A 148 4.39 -17.49 -5.08
C PHE A 148 5.90 -17.57 -5.25
N PRO A 149 6.42 -18.68 -5.79
CA PRO A 149 7.86 -18.89 -5.93
C PRO A 149 8.51 -17.95 -6.96
N ASN A 150 7.72 -17.30 -7.82
CA ASN A 150 8.21 -16.34 -8.80
C ASN A 150 7.47 -15.01 -8.69
N LEU A 151 8.13 -13.98 -8.15
CA LEU A 151 7.57 -12.64 -7.96
C LEU A 151 7.48 -11.79 -9.24
N ARG A 152 7.89 -12.28 -10.37
CA ARG A 152 7.86 -11.50 -11.61
C ARG A 152 6.48 -11.45 -12.27
N ASN A 153 5.49 -12.13 -11.69
CA ASN A 153 4.13 -12.10 -12.21
C ASN A 153 3.30 -11.01 -11.54
N ASP A 154 3.32 -9.81 -12.11
CA ASP A 154 2.56 -8.66 -11.62
C ASP A 154 1.03 -8.86 -11.69
N ALA A 155 0.56 -9.86 -12.43
CA ALA A 155 -0.85 -10.22 -12.44
C ALA A 155 -1.38 -10.55 -11.03
N VAL A 156 -0.55 -11.16 -10.18
CA VAL A 156 -0.91 -11.49 -8.79
C VAL A 156 -1.13 -10.22 -7.96
N ARG A 157 -0.28 -9.17 -8.15
CA ARG A 157 -0.44 -7.87 -7.50
C ARG A 157 -1.75 -7.20 -7.91
N VAL A 158 -2.00 -7.15 -9.21
CA VAL A 158 -3.24 -6.58 -9.77
C VAL A 158 -4.46 -7.37 -9.29
N ARG A 159 -4.36 -8.69 -9.20
CA ARG A 159 -5.41 -9.56 -8.65
C ARG A 159 -5.66 -9.27 -7.16
N ALA A 160 -4.63 -9.06 -6.38
CA ALA A 160 -4.72 -8.62 -4.99
C ALA A 160 -5.26 -7.19 -4.82
N GLN A 161 -5.58 -6.49 -5.92
CA GLN A 161 -6.08 -5.12 -5.96
C GLN A 161 -5.07 -4.06 -5.49
N VAL A 162 -3.80 -4.28 -5.77
CA VAL A 162 -2.77 -3.25 -5.77
C VAL A 162 -2.82 -2.56 -7.14
N ASP A 163 -3.08 -1.25 -7.14
CA ASP A 163 -3.46 -0.51 -8.35
C ASP A 163 -2.26 0.07 -9.10
N VAL A 164 -1.19 0.44 -8.37
CA VAL A 164 0.02 1.05 -8.95
C VAL A 164 1.27 0.36 -8.42
N LEU A 165 2.13 -0.05 -9.33
CA LEU A 165 3.39 -0.71 -9.04
C LEU A 165 4.53 0.31 -9.14
N MET A 166 5.22 0.59 -8.02
CA MET A 166 6.20 1.67 -7.91
C MET A 166 7.65 1.16 -7.96
N PRO A 167 8.58 1.94 -8.55
CA PRO A 167 8.32 3.02 -9.48
C PRO A 167 7.96 2.47 -10.84
N GLY A 168 7.10 3.15 -11.57
CA GLY A 168 6.97 2.91 -13.00
C GLY A 168 8.27 3.36 -13.67
N VAL A 169 8.95 2.48 -14.37
CA VAL A 169 10.18 2.85 -15.09
C VAL A 169 9.81 3.24 -16.50
N ILE A 170 9.99 4.51 -16.82
CA ILE A 170 9.92 5.01 -18.20
C ILE A 170 11.35 4.96 -18.76
N GLY A 171 11.67 3.97 -19.61
CA GLY A 171 12.98 3.89 -20.24
C GLY A 171 13.20 2.59 -21.02
N GLU A 172 14.15 2.62 -21.95
CA GLU A 172 14.36 1.59 -22.97
C GLU A 172 14.75 0.19 -22.43
N GLU A 173 15.20 0.08 -21.18
CA GLU A 173 15.61 -1.19 -20.58
C GLU A 173 14.83 -1.57 -19.30
N GLY A 174 13.88 -0.75 -18.85
CA GLY A 174 13.57 -0.75 -17.42
C GLY A 174 12.26 -1.36 -16.99
N ASP A 175 11.26 -1.46 -17.79
CA ASP A 175 9.96 -1.91 -17.27
C ASP A 175 9.63 -3.35 -17.62
N LEU A 176 10.28 -4.27 -16.89
CA LEU A 176 9.89 -5.68 -16.91
C LEU A 176 8.46 -5.86 -16.38
N SER A 177 7.99 -4.99 -15.46
CA SER A 177 6.67 -5.12 -14.87
C SER A 177 5.55 -4.76 -15.86
N ALA A 178 5.64 -3.64 -16.57
CA ALA A 178 4.63 -3.30 -17.57
C ALA A 178 4.61 -4.31 -18.73
N ARG A 179 5.77 -4.79 -19.16
CA ARG A 179 5.84 -5.83 -20.19
C ARG A 179 5.24 -7.15 -19.73
N THR A 180 5.53 -7.56 -18.51
CA THR A 180 4.97 -8.80 -17.94
C THR A 180 3.46 -8.68 -17.72
N LEU A 181 2.96 -7.52 -17.30
CA LEU A 181 1.54 -7.30 -17.11
C LEU A 181 0.79 -7.35 -18.45
N VAL A 182 1.27 -6.64 -19.48
CA VAL A 182 0.63 -6.62 -20.81
C VAL A 182 0.71 -7.99 -21.49
N SER A 183 1.87 -8.67 -21.40
CA SER A 183 2.01 -10.03 -21.96
C SER A 183 1.10 -11.01 -21.23
N SER A 184 0.95 -10.88 -19.92
CA SER A 184 0.13 -11.77 -19.10
C SER A 184 -1.38 -11.71 -19.43
N LEU A 185 -1.86 -10.67 -20.12
CA LEU A 185 -3.24 -10.64 -20.64
C LEU A 185 -3.57 -11.80 -21.60
N ARG A 186 -2.54 -12.46 -22.13
CA ARG A 186 -2.67 -13.60 -23.06
C ARG A 186 -2.46 -14.94 -22.37
N ASP A 187 -2.02 -14.94 -21.13
CA ASP A 187 -1.73 -16.15 -20.37
C ASP A 187 -2.97 -16.62 -19.60
N PRO A 188 -3.22 -17.92 -19.51
CA PRO A 188 -4.36 -18.46 -18.75
C PRO A 188 -4.41 -18.02 -17.29
N ASP A 189 -3.25 -17.88 -16.65
CA ASP A 189 -3.10 -17.46 -15.25
C ASP A 189 -2.72 -15.97 -15.10
N GLY A 190 -2.74 -15.24 -16.21
CA GLY A 190 -2.39 -13.84 -16.27
C GLY A 190 -3.48 -12.90 -15.72
N VAL A 191 -3.24 -11.60 -15.87
CA VAL A 191 -4.22 -10.58 -15.49
C VAL A 191 -5.41 -10.63 -16.44
N THR A 192 -6.60 -10.60 -15.90
CA THR A 192 -7.81 -10.46 -16.71
C THR A 192 -8.06 -9.00 -17.09
N ARG A 193 -8.78 -8.79 -18.18
CA ARG A 193 -9.21 -7.44 -18.58
C ARG A 193 -9.98 -6.72 -17.46
N GLY A 194 -10.84 -7.44 -16.74
CA GLY A 194 -11.62 -6.88 -15.64
C GLY A 194 -10.75 -6.42 -14.47
N GLU A 195 -9.74 -7.20 -14.10
CA GLU A 195 -8.77 -6.83 -13.06
C GLU A 195 -7.99 -5.57 -13.45
N ALA A 196 -7.49 -5.50 -14.70
CA ALA A 196 -6.78 -4.33 -15.20
C ALA A 196 -7.69 -3.09 -15.25
N GLN A 197 -8.94 -3.23 -15.70
CA GLN A 197 -9.92 -2.13 -15.73
C GLN A 197 -10.25 -1.62 -14.32
N ARG A 198 -10.37 -2.51 -13.35
CA ARG A 198 -10.60 -2.13 -11.94
C ARG A 198 -9.45 -1.26 -11.40
N CYS A 199 -8.20 -1.69 -11.59
CA CYS A 199 -7.04 -0.89 -11.17
C CYS A 199 -6.99 0.46 -11.90
N ALA A 200 -7.19 0.49 -13.21
CA ALA A 200 -7.26 1.73 -13.99
C ALA A 200 -8.36 2.67 -13.47
N LEU A 201 -9.53 2.14 -13.14
CA LEU A 201 -10.63 2.92 -12.57
C LEU A 201 -10.27 3.53 -11.22
N ASN A 202 -9.58 2.80 -10.34
CA ASN A 202 -9.12 3.32 -9.05
C ASN A 202 -8.11 4.46 -9.24
N VAL A 203 -7.21 4.34 -10.21
CA VAL A 203 -6.26 5.42 -10.57
C VAL A 203 -7.00 6.65 -11.09
N ILE A 204 -7.95 6.50 -12.01
CA ILE A 204 -8.75 7.61 -12.56
C ILE A 204 -9.52 8.29 -11.43
N ARG A 205 -10.22 7.57 -10.59
CA ARG A 205 -10.94 8.12 -9.43
C ARG A 205 -10.03 8.88 -8.47
N PHE A 206 -8.82 8.37 -8.24
CA PHE A 206 -7.84 9.06 -7.42
C PHE A 206 -7.43 10.40 -8.06
N ILE A 207 -7.11 10.39 -9.34
CA ILE A 207 -6.74 11.61 -10.10
C ILE A 207 -7.90 12.63 -10.05
N GLU A 208 -9.11 12.22 -10.34
CA GLU A 208 -10.30 13.09 -10.30
C GLU A 208 -10.49 13.73 -8.92
N ARG A 209 -10.39 12.94 -7.83
CA ARG A 209 -10.51 13.45 -6.45
C ARG A 209 -9.46 14.52 -6.14
N VAL A 210 -8.19 14.28 -6.51
CA VAL A 210 -7.10 15.22 -6.24
C VAL A 210 -7.18 16.44 -7.12
N MET A 211 -7.45 16.29 -8.41
CA MET A 211 -7.58 17.42 -9.36
C MET A 211 -8.76 18.32 -9.00
N HIS A 212 -9.91 17.74 -8.71
CA HIS A 212 -11.09 18.50 -8.29
C HIS A 212 -10.84 19.27 -6.99
N ALA A 213 -10.24 18.62 -5.98
CA ALA A 213 -9.92 19.24 -4.70
C ALA A 213 -8.88 20.37 -4.80
N THR A 214 -7.98 20.32 -5.79
CA THR A 214 -6.95 21.35 -6.02
C THR A 214 -7.40 22.42 -7.02
N GLY A 215 -8.63 22.35 -7.57
CA GLY A 215 -9.13 23.29 -8.55
C GLY A 215 -8.43 23.23 -9.92
N LYS A 216 -7.77 22.10 -10.22
CA LYS A 216 -7.06 21.84 -11.48
C LYS A 216 -7.84 20.96 -12.47
N ALA A 217 -9.13 20.70 -12.18
CA ALA A 217 -10.02 19.94 -13.06
C ALA A 217 -10.58 20.78 -14.19
#